data_4f05f781bfbef7e2c134b37a3c68787e
#
_entry.id   4f05f781bfbef7e2c134b37a3c68787e
#
_cell.length_a   1.000
_cell.length_b   1.000
_cell.length_c   1.000
_cell.angle_alpha   90.00
_cell.angle_beta   90.00
_cell.angle_gamma   90.00
#
_symmetry.space_group_name_H-M   'P 1'
#
loop_
_entity.id
_entity.type
_entity.pdbx_description
1 polymer ?
#
loop_
_entity_poly.entity_id
_entity_poly.type
_entity_poly.pdbx_seq_one_letter_code
_entity_poly.pdbx_strand_id
1 'polypeptide(L)'
;FSASGKNLDIDIVFPVLHGPYGEDGTIQGLLEMTDIAYVGSGVLASAVAMDKSFAKPIFASHGIKVAAGFVARASEWQKNKEKIQKAADQLGYPVFVKPARGGSSRGTTKVKAASEFAAALDEAHRFDPKALVEQEIRGFEIECAVLEVNGEAKASLVGQIKIDSKYEFYDFEAKYLDGATTIELPAPIDVKIADEIREKA
;
A
#
# COMPACT_ATOMS: atom_id res chain seq x y z
N PHE A 1 -8.29 2.44 29.11
CA PHE A 1 -8.64 1.17 28.45
C PHE A 1 -9.06 0.12 29.48
N SER A 2 -10.07 -0.69 29.16
CA SER A 2 -10.52 -1.76 30.04
C SER A 2 -10.42 -3.10 29.32
N ALA A 3 -9.72 -4.03 29.90
CA ALA A 3 -9.74 -5.43 29.49
C ALA A 3 -10.29 -6.26 30.66
N SER A 4 -11.30 -7.10 30.38
CA SER A 4 -11.96 -7.95 31.41
C SER A 4 -12.48 -7.20 32.63
N GLY A 5 -12.93 -5.95 32.45
CA GLY A 5 -13.45 -5.12 33.52
C GLY A 5 -12.41 -4.49 34.45
N LYS A 6 -11.10 -4.65 34.13
CA LYS A 6 -10.02 -3.97 34.85
C LYS A 6 -9.50 -2.80 34.00
N ASN A 7 -9.34 -1.65 34.61
CA ASN A 7 -8.62 -0.54 33.98
C ASN A 7 -7.15 -0.94 33.84
N LEU A 8 -6.60 -0.64 32.66
CA LEU A 8 -5.18 -0.79 32.36
C LEU A 8 -4.56 0.61 32.38
N ASP A 9 -3.55 0.81 33.19
CA ASP A 9 -2.69 1.98 33.13
C ASP A 9 -1.72 1.75 31.96
N ILE A 10 -1.86 2.54 30.92
CA ILE A 10 -1.08 2.42 29.69
C ILE A 10 -0.43 3.76 29.43
N ASP A 11 0.90 3.78 29.37
CA ASP A 11 1.67 4.98 29.08
C ASP A 11 1.83 5.19 27.57
N ILE A 12 1.95 4.11 26.81
CA ILE A 12 2.16 4.14 25.36
C ILE A 12 1.57 2.90 24.69
N VAL A 13 1.02 3.09 23.49
CA VAL A 13 0.53 1.99 22.65
C VAL A 13 1.43 1.80 21.45
N PHE A 14 1.79 0.56 21.15
CA PHE A 14 2.44 0.18 19.90
C PHE A 14 1.45 -0.65 19.07
N PRO A 15 0.71 -0.02 18.14
CA PRO A 15 -0.31 -0.70 17.35
C PRO A 15 0.35 -1.64 16.34
N VAL A 16 0.31 -2.94 16.58
CA VAL A 16 0.74 -3.96 15.62
C VAL A 16 -0.51 -4.47 14.90
N LEU A 17 -1.12 -3.57 14.12
CA LEU A 17 -2.33 -3.81 13.37
C LEU A 17 -2.07 -3.56 11.88
N HIS A 18 -2.66 -4.39 11.02
CA HIS A 18 -2.48 -4.31 9.58
C HIS A 18 -3.78 -4.00 8.86
N GLY A 19 -3.69 -3.18 7.79
CA GLY A 19 -4.82 -2.83 6.94
C GLY A 19 -5.82 -1.84 7.57
N PRO A 20 -7.09 -1.91 7.16
CA PRO A 20 -8.15 -1.01 7.63
C PRO A 20 -8.28 -1.02 9.15
N TYR A 21 -8.58 0.15 9.72
CA TYR A 21 -8.65 0.48 11.14
C TYR A 21 -7.29 0.53 11.85
N GLY A 22 -6.26 -0.19 11.39
CA GLY A 22 -4.94 -0.20 12.00
C GLY A 22 -3.98 0.81 11.38
N GLU A 23 -4.04 0.98 10.05
CA GLU A 23 -3.08 1.79 9.29
C GLU A 23 -3.71 3.01 8.62
N ASP A 24 -5.02 3.25 8.77
CA ASP A 24 -5.79 4.27 8.06
C ASP A 24 -6.13 5.53 8.88
N GLY A 25 -5.52 5.69 10.04
CA GLY A 25 -5.77 6.81 10.94
C GLY A 25 -6.88 6.56 11.98
N THR A 26 -7.62 5.44 11.86
CA THR A 26 -8.76 5.17 12.76
C THR A 26 -8.32 4.90 14.19
N ILE A 27 -7.40 3.96 14.40
CA ILE A 27 -6.86 3.67 15.74
C ILE A 27 -6.05 4.85 16.27
N GLN A 28 -5.31 5.57 15.40
CA GLN A 28 -4.57 6.75 15.77
C GLN A 28 -5.52 7.84 16.30
N GLY A 29 -6.63 8.08 15.62
CA GLY A 29 -7.65 9.03 16.08
C GLY A 29 -8.29 8.64 17.42
N LEU A 30 -8.52 7.36 17.66
CA LEU A 30 -9.00 6.87 18.95
C LEU A 30 -7.98 7.15 20.07
N LEU A 31 -6.70 6.91 19.80
CA LEU A 31 -5.63 7.13 20.78
C LEU A 31 -5.43 8.61 21.07
N GLU A 32 -5.46 9.46 20.05
CA GLU A 32 -5.42 10.93 20.24
C GLU A 32 -6.61 11.44 21.07
N MET A 33 -7.82 10.96 20.79
CA MET A 33 -9.01 11.36 21.57
C MET A 33 -8.97 10.91 23.04
N THR A 34 -8.17 9.88 23.35
CA THR A 34 -7.99 9.36 24.71
C THR A 34 -6.70 9.85 25.37
N ASP A 35 -5.97 10.76 24.72
CA ASP A 35 -4.71 11.34 25.19
C ASP A 35 -3.65 10.26 25.55
N ILE A 36 -3.59 9.21 24.74
CA ILE A 36 -2.64 8.13 24.90
C ILE A 36 -1.56 8.21 23.81
N ALA A 37 -0.31 8.30 24.22
CA ALA A 37 0.82 8.26 23.32
C ALA A 37 0.87 6.94 22.54
N TYR A 38 1.28 7.00 21.28
CA TYR A 38 1.43 5.80 20.45
C TYR A 38 2.63 5.90 19.51
N VAL A 39 3.12 4.74 19.09
CA VAL A 39 4.18 4.62 18.09
C VAL A 39 3.54 4.53 16.72
N GLY A 40 4.03 5.35 15.79
CA GLY A 40 3.58 5.35 14.38
C GLY A 40 3.23 6.75 13.87
N SER A 41 2.79 6.79 12.63
CA SER A 41 2.37 8.02 11.96
C SER A 41 1.04 8.53 12.55
N GLY A 42 0.86 9.85 12.56
CA GLY A 42 -0.39 10.48 13.01
C GLY A 42 -1.58 10.23 12.07
N VAL A 43 -2.76 10.69 12.49
CA VAL A 43 -4.05 10.45 11.80
C VAL A 43 -4.00 10.82 10.32
N LEU A 44 -3.57 12.05 10.00
CA LEU A 44 -3.56 12.53 8.61
C LEU A 44 -2.62 11.71 7.72
N ALA A 45 -1.39 11.47 8.19
CA ALA A 45 -0.39 10.74 7.43
C ALA A 45 -0.84 9.30 7.17
N SER A 46 -1.37 8.62 8.19
CA SER A 46 -1.93 7.27 8.07
C SER A 46 -3.09 7.20 7.09
N ALA A 47 -4.05 8.13 7.18
CA ALA A 47 -5.22 8.17 6.30
C ALA A 47 -4.83 8.42 4.84
N VAL A 48 -3.89 9.33 4.60
CA VAL A 48 -3.40 9.65 3.24
C VAL A 48 -2.58 8.50 2.66
N ALA A 49 -1.66 7.94 3.44
CA ALA A 49 -0.80 6.85 2.98
C ALA A 49 -1.60 5.58 2.66
N MET A 50 -2.66 5.31 3.42
CA MET A 50 -3.53 4.16 3.18
C MET A 50 -4.31 4.26 1.88
N ASP A 51 -4.74 5.45 1.49
CA ASP A 51 -5.52 5.67 0.25
C ASP A 51 -4.59 6.02 -0.92
N LYS A 52 -4.26 5.02 -1.73
CA LYS A 52 -3.36 5.14 -2.87
C LYS A 52 -3.80 6.20 -3.88
N SER A 53 -5.11 6.51 -3.94
CA SER A 53 -5.64 7.56 -4.82
C SER A 53 -5.26 8.98 -4.38
N PHE A 54 -4.89 9.15 -3.10
CA PHE A 54 -4.36 10.39 -2.53
C PHE A 54 -2.84 10.34 -2.37
N ALA A 55 -2.28 9.23 -1.91
CA ALA A 55 -0.83 9.10 -1.71
C ALA A 55 -0.03 9.30 -3.00
N LYS A 56 -0.45 8.69 -4.12
CA LYS A 56 0.29 8.77 -5.39
C LYS A 56 0.40 10.19 -5.99
N PRO A 57 -0.66 11.02 -6.05
CA PRO A 57 -0.51 12.41 -6.45
C PRO A 57 0.44 13.20 -5.57
N ILE A 58 0.46 12.95 -4.26
CA ILE A 58 1.38 13.60 -3.33
C ILE A 58 2.82 13.16 -3.64
N PHE A 59 3.09 11.88 -3.77
CA PHE A 59 4.41 11.39 -4.17
C PHE A 59 4.88 12.00 -5.50
N ALA A 60 3.99 12.02 -6.51
CA ALA A 60 4.31 12.62 -7.79
C ALA A 60 4.63 14.13 -7.68
N SER A 61 3.92 14.87 -6.82
CA SER A 61 4.20 16.31 -6.60
C SER A 61 5.54 16.58 -5.94
N HIS A 62 6.11 15.57 -5.27
CA HIS A 62 7.45 15.60 -4.68
C HIS A 62 8.52 14.95 -5.58
N GLY A 63 8.21 14.70 -6.85
CA GLY A 63 9.17 14.15 -7.80
C GLY A 63 9.41 12.64 -7.68
N ILE A 64 8.63 11.94 -6.86
CA ILE A 64 8.70 10.48 -6.76
C ILE A 64 7.92 9.87 -7.92
N LYS A 65 8.56 9.04 -8.72
CA LYS A 65 7.92 8.36 -9.84
C LYS A 65 6.88 7.36 -9.34
N VAL A 66 5.69 7.41 -9.92
CA VAL A 66 4.60 6.48 -9.63
C VAL A 66 4.13 5.79 -10.90
N ALA A 67 3.59 4.58 -10.78
CA ALA A 67 3.01 3.88 -11.93
C ALA A 67 1.91 4.73 -12.58
N ALA A 68 1.91 4.83 -13.90
CA ALA A 68 0.84 5.46 -14.65
C ALA A 68 -0.47 4.69 -14.45
N GLY A 69 -1.57 5.42 -14.31
CA GLY A 69 -2.85 4.78 -14.04
C GLY A 69 -3.96 5.78 -13.74
N PHE A 70 -5.11 5.25 -13.37
CA PHE A 70 -6.29 6.05 -13.03
C PHE A 70 -7.10 5.40 -11.92
N VAL A 71 -8.00 6.18 -11.34
CA VAL A 71 -8.96 5.71 -10.34
C VAL A 71 -10.28 5.38 -11.02
N ALA A 72 -10.73 4.13 -10.86
CA ALA A 72 -12.04 3.67 -11.29
C ALA A 72 -12.98 3.60 -10.07
N ARG A 73 -14.04 4.39 -10.06
CA ARG A 73 -15.06 4.36 -9.01
C ARG A 73 -16.16 3.37 -9.37
N ALA A 74 -16.65 2.62 -8.39
CA ALA A 74 -17.75 1.67 -8.60
C ALA A 74 -18.99 2.34 -9.22
N SER A 75 -19.34 3.56 -8.78
CA SER A 75 -20.46 4.30 -9.34
C SER A 75 -20.26 4.73 -10.80
N GLU A 76 -19.01 4.98 -11.22
CA GLU A 76 -18.67 5.31 -12.62
C GLU A 76 -18.66 4.06 -13.47
N TRP A 77 -18.11 2.96 -12.96
CA TRP A 77 -18.11 1.65 -13.60
C TRP A 77 -19.52 1.16 -13.91
N GLN A 78 -20.43 1.27 -12.94
CA GLN A 78 -21.84 0.90 -13.15
C GLN A 78 -22.54 1.77 -14.20
N LYS A 79 -22.18 3.04 -14.31
CA LYS A 79 -22.80 3.98 -15.26
C LYS A 79 -22.24 3.89 -16.67
N ASN A 80 -20.94 3.65 -16.82
CA ASN A 80 -20.27 3.66 -18.11
C ASN A 80 -19.06 2.73 -18.15
N LYS A 81 -19.32 1.44 -18.30
CA LYS A 81 -18.30 0.39 -18.40
C LYS A 81 -17.36 0.63 -19.58
N GLU A 82 -17.88 1.03 -20.73
CA GLU A 82 -17.09 1.24 -21.95
C GLU A 82 -16.03 2.32 -21.78
N LYS A 83 -16.36 3.43 -21.11
CA LYS A 83 -15.40 4.51 -20.83
C LYS A 83 -14.23 4.02 -19.97
N ILE A 84 -14.53 3.27 -18.92
CA ILE A 84 -13.51 2.75 -18.00
C ILE A 84 -12.68 1.66 -18.68
N GLN A 85 -13.31 0.76 -19.42
CA GLN A 85 -12.61 -0.23 -20.24
C GLN A 85 -11.66 0.42 -21.23
N LYS A 86 -12.14 1.41 -21.99
CA LYS A 86 -11.30 2.15 -22.95
C LYS A 86 -10.10 2.84 -22.29
N ALA A 87 -10.25 3.35 -21.08
CA ALA A 87 -9.14 3.95 -20.35
C ALA A 87 -8.09 2.88 -19.99
N ALA A 88 -8.50 1.68 -19.59
CA ALA A 88 -7.59 0.55 -19.33
C ALA A 88 -6.89 0.09 -20.62
N ASP A 89 -7.62 0.00 -21.72
CA ASP A 89 -7.07 -0.37 -23.05
C ASP A 89 -6.00 0.64 -23.52
N GLN A 90 -6.23 1.93 -23.27
CA GLN A 90 -5.26 2.99 -23.59
C GLN A 90 -4.01 2.93 -22.71
N LEU A 91 -4.15 2.47 -21.46
CA LEU A 91 -3.02 2.30 -20.56
C LEU A 91 -2.12 1.14 -21.02
N GLY A 92 -2.71 0.14 -21.69
CA GLY A 92 -2.03 -1.06 -22.19
C GLY A 92 -1.87 -2.15 -21.12
N TYR A 93 -2.03 -3.39 -21.55
CA TYR A 93 -1.88 -4.57 -20.66
C TYR A 93 -0.44 -5.07 -20.65
N PRO A 94 0.03 -5.70 -19.54
CA PRO A 94 -0.74 -5.98 -18.33
C PRO A 94 -0.91 -4.75 -17.45
N VAL A 95 -2.06 -4.71 -16.73
CA VAL A 95 -2.34 -3.72 -15.70
C VAL A 95 -2.62 -4.40 -14.36
N PHE A 96 -2.37 -3.69 -13.27
CA PHE A 96 -2.82 -4.09 -11.95
C PHE A 96 -4.10 -3.34 -11.58
N VAL A 97 -5.09 -4.10 -11.16
CA VAL A 97 -6.34 -3.57 -10.59
C VAL A 97 -6.35 -3.88 -9.11
N LYS A 98 -6.48 -2.85 -8.27
CA LYS A 98 -6.39 -3.01 -6.81
C LYS A 98 -7.28 -2.02 -6.07
N PRO A 99 -7.81 -2.35 -4.88
CA PRO A 99 -8.55 -1.42 -4.04
C PRO A 99 -7.68 -0.20 -3.69
N ALA A 100 -8.28 0.99 -3.65
CA ALA A 100 -7.54 2.20 -3.29
C ALA A 100 -7.08 2.15 -1.83
N ARG A 101 -7.96 1.70 -0.93
CA ARG A 101 -7.67 1.48 0.48
C ARG A 101 -7.67 -0.01 0.75
N GLY A 102 -6.52 -0.57 0.92
CA GLY A 102 -6.35 -1.99 1.19
C GLY A 102 -4.89 -2.32 1.40
N GLY A 103 -4.61 -3.14 2.40
CA GLY A 103 -3.30 -3.69 2.69
C GLY A 103 -3.13 -5.08 2.08
N SER A 104 -1.91 -5.58 2.18
CA SER A 104 -1.58 -7.00 1.93
C SER A 104 -2.05 -7.56 0.58
N SER A 105 -2.12 -6.73 -0.45
CA SER A 105 -2.52 -7.12 -1.82
C SER A 105 -3.91 -7.78 -1.94
N ARG A 106 -4.78 -7.70 -0.92
CA ARG A 106 -6.14 -8.24 -0.98
C ARG A 106 -6.96 -7.51 -2.05
N GLY A 107 -7.64 -8.28 -2.90
CA GLY A 107 -8.41 -7.73 -4.02
C GLY A 107 -7.55 -7.15 -5.15
N THR A 108 -6.25 -7.43 -5.16
CA THR A 108 -5.33 -7.04 -6.24
C THR A 108 -5.29 -8.14 -7.30
N THR A 109 -5.48 -7.74 -8.55
CA THR A 109 -5.44 -8.65 -9.71
C THR A 109 -4.52 -8.09 -10.78
N LYS A 110 -3.61 -8.92 -11.29
CA LYS A 110 -2.86 -8.64 -12.52
C LYS A 110 -3.70 -9.06 -13.71
N VAL A 111 -4.08 -8.11 -14.53
CA VAL A 111 -4.93 -8.27 -15.70
C VAL A 111 -4.05 -8.29 -16.94
N LYS A 112 -4.01 -9.41 -17.65
CA LYS A 112 -3.14 -9.62 -18.82
C LYS A 112 -3.82 -9.26 -20.14
N ALA A 113 -5.15 -9.28 -20.15
CA ALA A 113 -5.95 -9.02 -21.34
C ALA A 113 -7.25 -8.28 -21.00
N ALA A 114 -7.78 -7.55 -21.97
CA ALA A 114 -9.02 -6.78 -21.84
C ALA A 114 -10.23 -7.61 -21.35
N SER A 115 -10.29 -8.89 -21.72
CA SER A 115 -11.36 -9.80 -21.30
C SER A 115 -11.41 -10.08 -19.80
N GLU A 116 -10.29 -9.91 -19.07
CA GLU A 116 -10.18 -10.16 -17.64
C GLU A 116 -10.53 -8.92 -16.81
N PHE A 117 -10.51 -7.73 -17.43
CA PHE A 117 -10.55 -6.44 -16.74
C PHE A 117 -11.83 -6.25 -15.91
N ALA A 118 -12.99 -6.60 -16.49
CA ALA A 118 -14.26 -6.40 -15.81
C ALA A 118 -14.34 -7.20 -14.50
N ALA A 119 -13.94 -8.47 -14.54
CA ALA A 119 -13.94 -9.33 -13.35
C ALA A 119 -12.97 -8.83 -12.27
N ALA A 120 -11.79 -8.39 -12.68
CA ALA A 120 -10.78 -7.83 -11.77
C ALA A 120 -11.28 -6.54 -11.10
N LEU A 121 -11.97 -5.68 -11.85
CA LEU A 121 -12.51 -4.43 -11.31
C LEU A 121 -13.68 -4.68 -10.36
N ASP A 122 -14.57 -5.61 -10.71
CA ASP A 122 -15.67 -6.01 -9.84
C ASP A 122 -15.14 -6.63 -8.53
N GLU A 123 -14.07 -7.43 -8.59
CA GLU A 123 -13.42 -7.99 -7.39
C GLU A 123 -12.80 -6.88 -6.52
N ALA A 124 -12.05 -5.94 -7.09
CA ALA A 124 -11.48 -4.83 -6.33
C ALA A 124 -12.56 -3.97 -5.64
N HIS A 125 -13.70 -3.77 -6.30
CA HIS A 125 -14.83 -3.01 -5.76
C HIS A 125 -15.56 -3.72 -4.60
N ARG A 126 -15.32 -5.01 -4.37
CA ARG A 126 -15.82 -5.70 -3.15
C ARG A 126 -15.11 -5.22 -1.88
N PHE A 127 -13.90 -4.69 -2.02
CA PHE A 127 -13.08 -4.24 -0.91
C PHE A 127 -13.11 -2.72 -0.72
N ASP A 128 -13.21 -1.94 -1.81
CA ASP A 128 -13.28 -0.48 -1.75
C ASP A 128 -14.07 0.07 -2.96
N PRO A 129 -14.99 1.03 -2.77
CA PRO A 129 -15.70 1.66 -3.88
C PRO A 129 -14.78 2.42 -4.87
N LYS A 130 -13.50 2.56 -4.56
CA LYS A 130 -12.46 3.07 -5.46
C LYS A 130 -11.45 1.96 -5.75
N ALA A 131 -11.16 1.74 -7.02
CA ALA A 131 -10.07 0.89 -7.45
C ALA A 131 -9.03 1.71 -8.22
N LEU A 132 -7.75 1.38 -8.08
CA LEU A 132 -6.70 1.85 -8.95
C LEU A 132 -6.50 0.85 -10.08
N VAL A 133 -6.32 1.40 -11.29
CA VAL A 133 -5.88 0.66 -12.47
C VAL A 133 -4.54 1.24 -12.88
N GLU A 134 -3.49 0.43 -12.85
CA GLU A 134 -2.10 0.90 -13.02
C GLU A 134 -1.34 0.00 -13.98
N GLN A 135 -0.43 0.60 -14.77
CA GLN A 135 0.52 -0.16 -15.56
C GLN A 135 1.42 -1.02 -14.69
N GLU A 136 1.78 -2.19 -15.20
CA GLU A 136 2.85 -3.00 -14.61
C GLU A 136 4.17 -2.24 -14.64
N ILE A 137 4.84 -2.17 -13.49
CA ILE A 137 6.23 -1.76 -13.41
C ILE A 137 7.07 -3.02 -13.19
N ARG A 138 8.04 -3.25 -14.06
CA ARG A 138 8.99 -4.35 -13.90
C ARG A 138 10.21 -3.87 -13.14
N GLY A 139 10.61 -4.64 -12.14
CA GLY A 139 11.75 -4.28 -11.29
C GLY A 139 11.85 -5.19 -10.08
N PHE A 140 12.68 -4.78 -9.15
CA PHE A 140 12.81 -5.45 -7.86
C PHE A 140 11.87 -4.82 -6.84
N GLU A 141 11.32 -5.64 -5.95
CA GLU A 141 10.61 -5.16 -4.77
C GLU A 141 11.65 -4.69 -3.74
N ILE A 142 11.62 -3.39 -3.46
CA ILE A 142 12.56 -2.74 -2.53
C ILE A 142 11.77 -2.12 -1.40
N GLU A 143 12.26 -2.28 -0.18
CA GLU A 143 11.68 -1.68 1.02
C GLU A 143 12.70 -0.83 1.77
N CYS A 144 12.24 0.28 2.34
CA CYS A 144 12.99 1.13 3.24
C CYS A 144 12.05 1.55 4.38
N ALA A 145 12.42 1.24 5.60
CA ALA A 145 11.70 1.67 6.79
C ALA A 145 12.17 3.05 7.23
N VAL A 146 11.25 3.84 7.80
CA VAL A 146 11.57 5.12 8.41
C VAL A 146 11.12 5.14 9.85
N LEU A 147 12.01 5.55 10.74
CA LEU A 147 11.73 5.74 12.16
C LEU A 147 12.08 7.17 12.55
N GLU A 148 11.16 7.85 13.21
CA GLU A 148 11.46 9.11 13.86
C GLU A 148 12.10 8.87 15.22
N VAL A 149 13.27 9.47 15.44
CA VAL A 149 14.01 9.40 16.70
C VAL A 149 14.40 10.83 17.10
N ASN A 150 13.91 11.29 18.24
CA ASN A 150 14.16 12.65 18.75
C ASN A 150 13.78 13.76 17.76
N GLY A 151 12.68 13.60 17.02
CA GLY A 151 12.21 14.57 16.05
C GLY A 151 12.92 14.53 14.69
N GLU A 152 13.81 13.54 14.47
CA GLU A 152 14.51 13.34 13.20
C GLU A 152 14.06 12.03 12.54
N ALA A 153 13.62 12.11 11.27
CA ALA A 153 13.33 10.94 10.46
C ALA A 153 14.62 10.23 10.06
N LYS A 154 14.72 8.94 10.31
CA LYS A 154 15.88 8.11 9.97
C LYS A 154 15.45 6.93 9.10
N ALA A 155 15.95 6.91 7.88
CA ALA A 155 15.74 5.80 6.95
C ALA A 155 16.68 4.63 7.29
N SER A 156 16.14 3.42 7.21
CA SER A 156 16.89 2.17 7.39
C SER A 156 17.85 1.91 6.21
N LEU A 157 18.59 0.82 6.28
CA LEU A 157 19.14 0.19 5.09
C LEU A 157 17.99 -0.22 4.16
N VAL A 158 18.27 -0.23 2.86
CA VAL A 158 17.34 -0.68 1.84
C VAL A 158 17.39 -2.20 1.75
N GLY A 159 16.24 -2.86 1.80
CA GLY A 159 16.08 -4.30 1.65
C GLY A 159 15.45 -4.67 0.32
N GLN A 160 15.85 -5.79 -0.27
CA GLN A 160 15.17 -6.41 -1.41
C GLN A 160 14.30 -7.56 -0.94
N ILE A 161 13.03 -7.56 -1.34
CA ILE A 161 12.13 -8.70 -1.18
C ILE A 161 12.31 -9.60 -2.39
N LYS A 162 12.76 -10.83 -2.16
CA LYS A 162 12.83 -11.89 -3.17
C LYS A 162 11.62 -12.79 -3.02
N ILE A 163 10.84 -12.87 -4.09
CA ILE A 163 9.61 -13.67 -4.15
C ILE A 163 9.96 -15.02 -4.78
N ASP A 164 9.46 -16.12 -4.21
CA ASP A 164 9.60 -17.45 -4.80
C ASP A 164 8.96 -17.44 -6.20
N SER A 165 9.65 -18.05 -7.16
CA SER A 165 9.26 -18.08 -8.58
C SER A 165 7.89 -18.71 -8.87
N LYS A 166 7.28 -19.40 -7.92
CA LYS A 166 5.91 -19.92 -8.00
C LYS A 166 4.83 -18.82 -7.93
N TYR A 167 5.18 -17.62 -7.39
CA TYR A 167 4.28 -16.47 -7.32
C TYR A 167 4.58 -15.50 -8.45
N GLU A 168 3.54 -14.99 -9.09
CA GLU A 168 3.68 -14.08 -10.22
C GLU A 168 4.02 -12.65 -9.77
N PHE A 169 3.59 -12.26 -8.57
CA PHE A 169 3.88 -10.98 -7.94
C PHE A 169 3.77 -11.12 -6.40
N TYR A 170 4.12 -10.06 -5.67
CA TYR A 170 4.06 -10.03 -4.20
C TYR A 170 2.62 -9.91 -3.72
N ASP A 171 1.85 -10.99 -3.86
CA ASP A 171 0.46 -11.09 -3.46
C ASP A 171 0.30 -11.44 -1.96
N PHE A 172 -0.94 -11.69 -1.54
CA PHE A 172 -1.24 -12.03 -0.15
C PHE A 172 -0.56 -13.33 0.31
N GLU A 173 -0.56 -14.34 -0.55
CA GLU A 173 0.06 -15.64 -0.21
C GLU A 173 1.57 -15.51 -0.12
N ALA A 174 2.20 -14.79 -1.06
CA ALA A 174 3.62 -14.52 -1.04
C ALA A 174 4.05 -13.71 0.19
N LYS A 175 3.17 -12.90 0.78
CA LYS A 175 3.46 -12.10 1.98
C LYS A 175 3.42 -12.88 3.28
N TYR A 176 2.55 -13.86 3.41
CA TYR A 176 2.22 -14.47 4.70
C TYR A 176 2.46 -15.97 4.77
N LEU A 177 2.77 -16.66 3.66
CA LEU A 177 3.11 -18.06 3.72
C LEU A 177 4.61 -18.26 3.97
N ASP A 178 4.94 -19.17 4.86
CA ASP A 178 6.33 -19.50 5.20
C ASP A 178 7.14 -19.93 3.97
N GLY A 179 8.32 -19.32 3.82
CA GLY A 179 9.24 -19.60 2.72
C GLY A 179 8.84 -19.04 1.36
N ALA A 180 7.74 -18.27 1.27
CA ALA A 180 7.31 -17.63 0.02
C ALA A 180 8.17 -16.43 -0.36
N THR A 181 8.79 -15.78 0.62
CA THR A 181 9.68 -14.63 0.41
C THR A 181 10.91 -14.70 1.30
N THR A 182 11.99 -14.07 0.83
CA THR A 182 13.19 -13.81 1.62
C THR A 182 13.58 -12.35 1.48
N ILE A 183 14.18 -11.78 2.52
CA ILE A 183 14.68 -10.41 2.49
C ILE A 183 16.20 -10.45 2.42
N GLU A 184 16.77 -9.79 1.42
CA GLU A 184 18.19 -9.55 1.34
C GLU A 184 18.51 -8.13 1.81
N LEU A 185 19.28 -8.04 2.91
CA LEU A 185 19.60 -6.77 3.56
C LEU A 185 21.13 -6.70 3.77
N PRO A 186 21.83 -5.67 3.24
CA PRO A 186 21.33 -4.66 2.33
C PRO A 186 20.95 -5.23 0.95
N ALA A 187 20.02 -4.54 0.26
CA ALA A 187 19.68 -4.90 -1.11
C ALA A 187 20.92 -4.84 -2.03
N PRO A 188 21.09 -5.79 -2.97
CA PRO A 188 22.22 -5.83 -3.89
C PRO A 188 22.04 -4.84 -5.05
N ILE A 189 21.90 -3.57 -4.75
CA ILE A 189 21.73 -2.45 -5.69
C ILE A 189 22.89 -1.47 -5.57
N ASP A 190 23.03 -0.61 -6.57
CA ASP A 190 24.04 0.46 -6.54
C ASP A 190 23.85 1.37 -5.30
N VAL A 191 24.96 1.71 -4.65
CA VAL A 191 24.95 2.53 -3.41
C VAL A 191 24.25 3.87 -3.65
N LYS A 192 24.45 4.50 -4.81
CA LYS A 192 23.79 5.78 -5.14
C LYS A 192 22.27 5.63 -5.24
N ILE A 193 21.80 4.50 -5.79
CA ILE A 193 20.37 4.19 -5.86
C ILE A 193 19.82 3.96 -4.45
N ALA A 194 20.55 3.22 -3.61
CA ALA A 194 20.16 2.99 -2.23
C ALA A 194 20.07 4.32 -1.43
N ASP A 195 21.03 5.21 -1.61
CA ASP A 195 21.03 6.53 -0.97
C ASP A 195 19.88 7.41 -1.48
N GLU A 196 19.60 7.40 -2.80
CA GLU A 196 18.44 8.10 -3.38
C GLU A 196 17.09 7.58 -2.82
N ILE A 197 16.96 6.27 -2.63
CA ILE A 197 15.76 5.67 -2.03
C ILE A 197 15.62 6.14 -0.58
N ARG A 198 16.70 6.11 0.20
CA ARG A 198 16.70 6.54 1.61
C ARG A 198 16.40 8.01 1.79
N GLU A 199 16.83 8.85 0.84
CA GLU A 199 16.52 10.28 0.84
C GLU A 199 15.05 10.58 0.55
N LYS A 200 14.39 9.72 -0.25
CA LYS A 200 13.00 9.87 -0.65
C LYS A 200 12.01 9.16 0.29
N ALA A 201 12.50 8.29 1.14
CA ALA A 201 11.67 7.56 2.09
C ALA A 201 11.29 8.45 3.29
#